data_7ca2fd12142302c4c9f5d2621ff15b65
#
_entry.id   7ca2fd12142302c4c9f5d2621ff15b65
#
_cell.length_a   1.000
_cell.length_b   1.000
_cell.length_c   1.000
_cell.angle_alpha   90.00
_cell.angle_beta   90.00
_cell.angle_gamma   90.00
#
_symmetry.space_group_name_H-M   'P 1'
#
loop_
_entity.id
_entity.type
_entity.pdbx_description
1 polymer ?
#
loop_
_entity_poly.entity_id
_entity_poly.type
_entity_poly.pdbx_seq_one_letter_code
_entity_poly.pdbx_strand_id
1 'polypeptide(L)'
;MDASTKAGLIFRLTSVFTRLPWPVLRLLADGLAGLWQRLNARESRVARRNLELVFPELDAAAREQMLRQTMRATARQTLETLYLWTHRPADNLHRCLRQRHGQALYDAAHASGRGLIVIAPHHGNWEM
;
A
#
# COMPACT_ATOMS: atom_id res chain seq x y z
N MET A 1 -25.27 -12.12 12.57
CA MET A 1 -23.94 -12.59 12.11
C MET A 1 -22.92 -12.01 13.07
N ASP A 2 -22.16 -12.85 13.75
CA ASP A 2 -21.16 -12.41 14.72
C ASP A 2 -19.92 -11.80 14.04
N ALA A 3 -19.04 -11.18 14.83
CA ALA A 3 -17.85 -10.51 14.32
C ALA A 3 -16.88 -11.48 13.60
N SER A 4 -16.76 -12.71 14.12
CA SER A 4 -15.92 -13.77 13.55
C SER A 4 -16.40 -14.20 12.16
N THR A 5 -17.71 -14.41 12.00
CA THR A 5 -18.33 -14.78 10.72
C THR A 5 -18.15 -13.68 9.67
N LYS A 6 -18.30 -12.39 10.07
CA LYS A 6 -18.06 -11.24 9.16
C LYS A 6 -16.61 -11.18 8.71
N ALA A 7 -15.66 -11.30 9.65
CA ALA A 7 -14.24 -11.30 9.34
C ALA A 7 -13.86 -12.44 8.39
N GLY A 8 -14.36 -13.65 8.63
CA GLY A 8 -14.13 -14.80 7.75
C GLY A 8 -14.70 -14.61 6.34
N LEU A 9 -15.87 -14.00 6.22
CA LEU A 9 -16.46 -13.69 4.90
C LEU A 9 -15.62 -12.64 4.15
N ILE A 10 -15.25 -11.55 4.83
CA ILE A 10 -14.40 -10.50 4.24
C ILE A 10 -13.08 -11.10 3.76
N PHE A 11 -12.42 -11.90 4.59
CA PHE A 11 -11.15 -12.55 4.22
C PHE A 11 -11.31 -13.45 2.99
N ARG A 12 -12.36 -14.25 2.91
CA ARG A 12 -12.63 -15.13 1.75
C ARG A 12 -12.86 -14.32 0.48
N LEU A 13 -13.68 -13.28 0.54
CA LEU A 13 -13.96 -12.41 -0.59
C LEU A 13 -12.69 -11.71 -1.08
N THR A 14 -11.89 -11.17 -0.15
CA THR A 14 -10.60 -10.55 -0.45
C THR A 14 -9.63 -11.55 -1.06
N SER A 15 -9.56 -12.77 -0.53
CA SER A 15 -8.69 -13.84 -1.06
C SER A 15 -9.07 -14.26 -2.49
N VAL A 16 -10.34 -14.27 -2.82
CA VAL A 16 -10.80 -14.54 -4.21
C VAL A 16 -10.45 -13.37 -5.11
N PHE A 17 -10.71 -12.16 -4.67
CA PHE A 17 -10.42 -10.93 -5.42
C PHE A 17 -8.93 -10.79 -5.75
N THR A 18 -8.05 -11.03 -4.79
CA THR A 18 -6.60 -10.92 -4.96
C THR A 18 -5.97 -12.01 -5.85
N ARG A 19 -6.75 -13.03 -6.25
CA ARG A 19 -6.33 -14.03 -7.27
C ARG A 19 -6.43 -13.52 -8.71
N LEU A 20 -7.08 -12.38 -8.93
CA LEU A 20 -7.12 -11.76 -10.26
C LEU A 20 -5.70 -11.44 -10.75
N PRO A 21 -5.48 -11.48 -12.08
CA PRO A 21 -4.20 -11.09 -12.66
C PRO A 21 -3.79 -9.68 -12.24
N TRP A 22 -2.51 -9.47 -11.95
CA TRP A 22 -2.00 -8.19 -11.48
C TRP A 22 -2.37 -6.97 -12.35
N PRO A 23 -2.36 -7.05 -13.69
CA PRO A 23 -2.83 -5.95 -14.54
C PRO A 23 -4.29 -5.54 -14.28
N VAL A 24 -5.15 -6.53 -14.02
CA VAL A 24 -6.58 -6.29 -13.70
C VAL A 24 -6.72 -5.59 -12.35
N LEU A 25 -6.01 -6.08 -11.33
CA LEU A 25 -6.00 -5.45 -10.01
C LEU A 25 -5.52 -4.00 -10.08
N ARG A 26 -4.47 -3.71 -10.85
CA ARG A 26 -3.97 -2.34 -11.05
C ARG A 26 -4.99 -1.45 -11.75
N LEU A 27 -5.68 -1.96 -12.76
CA LEU A 27 -6.73 -1.22 -13.45
C LEU A 27 -7.89 -0.88 -12.50
N LEU A 28 -8.29 -1.83 -11.65
CA LEU A 28 -9.32 -1.62 -10.63
C LEU A 28 -8.89 -0.58 -9.58
N ALA A 29 -7.62 -0.61 -9.15
CA ALA A 29 -7.06 0.40 -8.25
C ALA A 29 -7.09 1.80 -8.86
N ASP A 30 -6.66 1.93 -10.12
CA ASP A 30 -6.66 3.20 -10.83
C ASP A 30 -8.09 3.73 -11.03
N GLY A 31 -9.04 2.84 -11.32
CA GLY A 31 -10.47 3.16 -11.40
C GLY A 31 -11.03 3.65 -10.06
N LEU A 32 -10.69 2.97 -8.96
CA LEU A 32 -11.08 3.37 -7.61
C LEU A 32 -10.49 4.74 -7.23
N ALA A 33 -9.22 4.98 -7.54
CA ALA A 33 -8.59 6.28 -7.31
C ALA A 33 -9.29 7.41 -8.07
N GLY A 34 -9.65 7.17 -9.33
CA GLY A 34 -10.43 8.12 -10.14
C GLY A 34 -11.83 8.38 -9.56
N LEU A 35 -12.48 7.34 -9.07
CA LEU A 35 -13.80 7.45 -8.41
C LEU A 35 -13.72 8.27 -7.12
N TRP A 36 -12.74 8.01 -6.26
CA TRP A 36 -12.52 8.78 -5.03
C TRP A 36 -12.33 10.28 -5.31
N GLN A 37 -11.60 10.63 -6.38
CA GLN A 37 -11.41 12.02 -6.78
C GLN A 37 -12.70 12.65 -7.28
N ARG A 38 -13.44 11.95 -8.19
CA ARG A 38 -14.70 12.45 -8.75
C ARG A 38 -15.77 12.66 -7.68
N LEU A 39 -15.87 11.77 -6.72
CA LEU A 39 -16.81 11.87 -5.60
C LEU A 39 -16.33 12.79 -4.49
N ASN A 40 -15.16 13.42 -4.66
CA ASN A 40 -14.52 14.22 -3.62
C ASN A 40 -14.52 13.50 -2.26
N ALA A 41 -14.15 12.22 -2.27
CA ALA A 41 -14.10 11.37 -1.09
C ALA A 41 -13.19 11.98 0.00
N ARG A 42 -13.37 11.56 1.24
CA ARG A 42 -12.60 12.07 2.38
C ARG A 42 -11.10 12.00 2.11
N GLU A 43 -10.61 10.89 1.56
CA GLU A 43 -9.21 10.64 1.23
C GLU A 43 -8.66 11.67 0.24
N SER A 44 -9.42 11.98 -0.81
CA SER A 44 -9.06 13.02 -1.79
C SER A 44 -9.00 14.41 -1.16
N ARG A 45 -9.95 14.75 -0.28
CA ARG A 45 -9.95 16.06 0.41
C ARG A 45 -8.76 16.21 1.34
N VAL A 46 -8.45 15.16 2.11
CA VAL A 46 -7.29 15.15 3.02
C VAL A 46 -5.99 15.26 2.22
N ALA A 47 -5.84 14.46 1.17
CA ALA A 47 -4.66 14.52 0.32
C ALA A 47 -4.50 15.90 -0.33
N ARG A 48 -5.57 16.50 -0.85
CA ARG A 48 -5.54 17.86 -1.41
C ARG A 48 -5.08 18.88 -0.37
N ARG A 49 -5.65 18.83 0.83
CA ARG A 49 -5.26 19.75 1.90
C ARG A 49 -3.80 19.58 2.31
N ASN A 50 -3.31 18.35 2.39
CA ASN A 50 -1.91 18.10 2.69
C ASN A 50 -0.98 18.65 1.61
N LEU A 51 -1.33 18.48 0.33
CA LEU A 51 -0.55 19.03 -0.78
C LEU A 51 -0.53 20.56 -0.78
N GLU A 52 -1.63 21.23 -0.42
CA GLU A 52 -1.67 22.68 -0.26
C GLU A 52 -0.73 23.18 0.85
N LEU A 53 -0.62 22.42 1.94
CA LEU A 53 0.22 22.78 3.08
C LEU A 53 1.71 22.49 2.83
N VAL A 54 2.01 21.38 2.16
CA VAL A 54 3.40 20.93 1.97
C VAL A 54 4.04 21.58 0.74
N PHE A 55 3.25 21.89 -0.28
CA PHE A 55 3.71 22.47 -1.55
C PHE A 55 2.92 23.74 -1.89
N PRO A 56 3.02 24.79 -1.07
CA PRO A 56 2.29 26.04 -1.30
C PRO A 56 2.73 26.73 -2.59
N GLU A 57 3.99 26.51 -3.03
CA GLU A 57 4.58 27.10 -4.22
C GLU A 57 4.07 26.51 -5.53
N LEU A 58 3.47 25.33 -5.50
CA LEU A 58 2.93 24.70 -6.71
C LEU A 58 1.64 25.40 -7.15
N ASP A 59 1.49 25.56 -8.46
CA ASP A 59 0.23 26.00 -9.03
C ASP A 59 -0.89 24.95 -8.89
N ALA A 60 -2.12 25.36 -9.18
CA ALA A 60 -3.29 24.50 -9.03
C ALA A 60 -3.23 23.25 -9.94
N ALA A 61 -2.67 23.37 -11.15
CA ALA A 61 -2.58 22.29 -12.12
C ALA A 61 -1.56 21.24 -11.67
N ALA A 62 -0.40 21.69 -11.20
CA ALA A 62 0.66 20.81 -10.66
C ALA A 62 0.18 20.08 -9.41
N ARG A 63 -0.50 20.77 -8.47
CA ARG A 63 -1.10 20.13 -7.28
C ARG A 63 -2.16 19.10 -7.64
N GLU A 64 -3.02 19.39 -8.61
CA GLU A 64 -4.03 18.45 -9.06
C GLU A 64 -3.40 17.22 -9.75
N GLN A 65 -2.32 17.40 -10.49
CA GLN A 65 -1.56 16.28 -11.06
C GLN A 65 -0.94 15.42 -9.96
N MET A 66 -0.33 16.04 -8.95
CA MET A 66 0.26 15.34 -7.81
C MET A 66 -0.82 14.60 -6.99
N LEU A 67 -1.99 15.22 -6.79
CA LEU A 67 -3.13 14.56 -6.15
C LEU A 67 -3.53 13.28 -6.90
N ARG A 68 -3.65 13.34 -8.23
CA ARG A 68 -3.96 12.15 -9.04
C ARG A 68 -2.94 11.04 -8.87
N GLN A 69 -1.66 11.38 -8.84
CA GLN A 69 -0.58 10.42 -8.63
C GLN A 69 -0.64 9.81 -7.23
N THR A 70 -0.81 10.63 -6.21
CA THR A 70 -0.95 10.20 -4.81
C THR A 70 -2.14 9.26 -4.63
N MET A 71 -3.32 9.61 -5.15
CA MET A 71 -4.51 8.77 -5.03
C MET A 71 -4.34 7.41 -5.73
N ARG A 72 -3.69 7.38 -6.90
CA ARG A 72 -3.36 6.11 -7.58
C ARG A 72 -2.37 5.28 -6.78
N ALA A 73 -1.32 5.89 -6.25
CA ALA A 73 -0.33 5.20 -5.43
C ALA A 73 -0.99 4.59 -4.18
N THR A 74 -1.82 5.36 -3.47
CA THR A 74 -2.57 4.89 -2.29
C THR A 74 -3.50 3.72 -2.62
N ALA A 75 -4.28 3.81 -3.70
CA ALA A 75 -5.18 2.73 -4.10
C ALA A 75 -4.40 1.45 -4.48
N ARG A 76 -3.29 1.58 -5.19
CA ARG A 76 -2.43 0.44 -5.54
C ARG A 76 -1.79 -0.18 -4.30
N GLN A 77 -1.27 0.63 -3.37
CA GLN A 77 -0.72 0.16 -2.10
C GLN A 77 -1.76 -0.61 -1.28
N THR A 78 -2.99 -0.10 -1.21
CA THR A 78 -4.09 -0.82 -0.54
C THR A 78 -4.30 -2.22 -1.14
N LEU A 79 -4.29 -2.34 -2.47
CA LEU A 79 -4.41 -3.65 -3.13
C LEU A 79 -3.20 -4.55 -2.86
N GLU A 80 -2.00 -3.99 -2.87
CA GLU A 80 -0.78 -4.74 -2.53
C GLU A 80 -0.85 -5.29 -1.10
N THR A 81 -1.27 -4.48 -0.14
CA THR A 81 -1.46 -4.91 1.24
C THR A 81 -2.50 -6.04 1.34
N LEU A 82 -3.66 -5.91 0.68
CA LEU A 82 -4.66 -6.98 0.64
C LEU A 82 -4.12 -8.26 0.00
N TYR A 83 -3.31 -8.13 -1.05
CA TYR A 83 -2.63 -9.25 -1.67
C TYR A 83 -1.69 -9.95 -0.70
N LEU A 84 -0.82 -9.19 -0.01
CA LEU A 84 0.14 -9.72 0.96
C LEU A 84 -0.56 -10.48 2.10
N TRP A 85 -1.64 -9.94 2.62
CA TRP A 85 -2.37 -10.56 3.74
C TRP A 85 -3.13 -11.83 3.36
N THR A 86 -3.45 -12.01 2.08
CA THR A 86 -4.25 -13.16 1.61
C THR A 86 -3.42 -14.24 0.92
N HIS A 87 -2.13 -14.01 0.70
CA HIS A 87 -1.21 -14.97 0.10
C HIS A 87 -0.17 -15.48 1.11
N ARG A 88 0.43 -16.61 0.82
CA ARG A 88 1.41 -17.23 1.72
C ARG A 88 2.68 -16.37 1.77
N PRO A 89 3.31 -16.22 2.95
CA PRO A 89 4.54 -15.42 3.09
C PRO A 89 5.66 -15.85 2.12
N ALA A 90 5.82 -17.14 1.88
CA ALA A 90 6.82 -17.64 0.93
C ALA A 90 6.57 -17.16 -0.51
N ASP A 91 5.31 -17.14 -0.95
CA ASP A 91 4.93 -16.66 -2.28
C ASP A 91 5.15 -15.15 -2.40
N ASN A 92 4.84 -14.40 -1.33
CA ASN A 92 5.07 -12.96 -1.24
C ASN A 92 6.55 -12.63 -1.32
N LEU A 93 7.39 -13.30 -0.52
CA LEU A 93 8.85 -13.10 -0.55
C LEU A 93 9.44 -13.37 -1.92
N HIS A 94 9.03 -14.44 -2.58
CA HIS A 94 9.52 -14.77 -3.91
C HIS A 94 9.13 -13.74 -4.98
N ARG A 95 7.94 -13.15 -4.87
CA ARG A 95 7.42 -12.19 -5.87
C ARG A 95 7.87 -10.76 -5.63
N CYS A 96 7.92 -10.33 -4.36
CA CYS A 96 8.13 -8.93 -4.00
C CYS A 96 9.59 -8.61 -3.71
N LEU A 97 10.33 -9.57 -3.16
CA LEU A 97 11.69 -9.33 -2.72
C LEU A 97 12.71 -9.68 -3.82
N ARG A 98 13.04 -8.69 -4.64
CA ARG A 98 14.01 -8.88 -5.73
C ARG A 98 15.45 -8.63 -5.32
N GLN A 99 15.67 -7.70 -4.39
CA GLN A 99 17.01 -7.34 -3.91
C GLN A 99 16.95 -7.05 -2.41
N ARG A 100 17.98 -7.46 -1.70
CA ARG A 100 18.19 -7.13 -0.29
C ARG A 100 19.52 -6.41 -0.15
N HIS A 101 19.47 -5.18 0.30
CA HIS A 101 20.66 -4.42 0.64
C HIS A 101 20.88 -4.46 2.16
N GLY A 102 22.13 -4.63 2.60
CA GLY A 102 22.47 -4.64 4.01
C GLY A 102 22.12 -5.93 4.77
N GLN A 103 21.80 -7.03 4.10
CA GLN A 103 21.46 -8.31 4.75
C GLN A 103 22.54 -8.77 5.74
N ALA A 104 23.82 -8.69 5.35
CA ALA A 104 24.93 -9.10 6.22
C ALA A 104 25.01 -8.26 7.53
N LEU A 105 24.69 -6.97 7.45
CA LEU A 105 24.62 -6.10 8.61
C LEU A 105 23.49 -6.52 9.57
N TYR A 106 22.33 -6.81 9.01
CA TYR A 106 21.18 -7.32 9.77
C TYR A 106 21.53 -8.65 10.45
N ASP A 107 22.09 -9.61 9.70
CA ASP A 107 22.43 -10.94 10.21
C ASP A 107 23.48 -10.86 11.34
N ALA A 108 24.50 -10.02 11.19
CA ALA A 108 25.51 -9.79 12.21
C ALA A 108 24.90 -9.16 13.48
N ALA A 109 24.02 -8.18 13.33
CA ALA A 109 23.34 -7.54 14.44
C ALA A 109 22.42 -8.53 15.17
N HIS A 110 21.64 -9.32 14.42
CA HIS A 110 20.76 -10.34 14.98
C HIS A 110 21.56 -11.43 15.73
N ALA A 111 22.65 -11.93 15.13
CA ALA A 111 23.51 -12.96 15.74
C ALA A 111 24.24 -12.49 17.00
N SER A 112 24.38 -11.17 17.20
CA SER A 112 25.05 -10.62 18.39
C SER A 112 24.37 -10.93 19.73
N GLY A 113 23.09 -11.35 19.70
CA GLY A 113 22.27 -11.65 20.89
C GLY A 113 21.92 -10.44 21.77
N ARG A 114 22.30 -9.22 21.37
CA ARG A 114 22.03 -7.98 22.12
C ARG A 114 20.65 -7.38 21.88
N GLY A 115 19.85 -8.01 21.04
CA GLY A 115 18.61 -7.47 20.53
C GLY A 115 18.84 -6.53 19.33
N LEU A 116 17.79 -6.30 18.54
CA LEU A 116 17.83 -5.46 17.35
C LEU A 116 16.60 -4.56 17.33
N ILE A 117 16.83 -3.26 17.19
CA ILE A 117 15.78 -2.27 16.94
C ILE A 117 15.88 -1.86 15.48
N VAL A 118 14.81 -2.11 14.71
CA VAL A 118 14.70 -1.71 13.32
C VAL A 118 13.82 -0.47 13.23
N ILE A 119 14.36 0.60 12.67
CA ILE A 119 13.61 1.82 12.39
C ILE A 119 13.29 1.83 10.89
N ALA A 120 12.01 1.78 10.56
CA ALA A 120 11.53 1.82 9.18
C ALA A 120 10.69 3.08 8.94
N PRO A 121 11.00 3.89 7.91
CA PRO A 121 10.13 4.98 7.51
C PRO A 121 8.88 4.42 6.82
N HIS A 122 7.75 5.11 6.97
CA HIS A 122 6.53 4.81 6.21
C HIS A 122 6.70 5.26 4.75
N HIS A 123 7.56 4.56 4.01
CA HIS A 123 7.83 4.84 2.60
C HIS A 123 7.52 3.60 1.75
N GLY A 124 6.66 3.76 0.76
CA GLY A 124 6.18 2.64 -0.04
C GLY A 124 5.28 1.69 0.77
N ASN A 125 5.25 0.43 0.36
CA ASN A 125 4.52 -0.61 1.08
C ASN A 125 5.45 -1.29 2.08
N TRP A 126 5.53 -0.77 3.28
CA TRP A 126 6.39 -1.27 4.36
C TRP A 126 5.93 -2.59 4.98
N GLU A 127 4.73 -3.07 4.60
CA GLU A 127 4.21 -4.39 5.03
C GLU A 127 4.75 -5.57 4.21
N MET A 128 5.63 -5.28 3.23
CA MET A 128 6.29 -6.32 2.42
C MET A 128 7.39 -7.07 3.15
#